data_63a3b6adf9af31e0a89b17d2aee2d0b6
#
_entry.id   63a3b6adf9af31e0a89b17d2aee2d0b6
#
_cell.length_a   1.000
_cell.length_b   1.000
_cell.length_c   1.000
_cell.angle_alpha   90.00
_cell.angle_beta   90.00
_cell.angle_gamma   90.00
#
_symmetry.space_group_name_H-M   'P 1'
#
loop_
_entity.id
_entity.type
_entity.pdbx_description
1 polymer ?
#
loop_
_entity_poly.entity_id
_entity_poly.type
_entity_poly.pdbx_seq_one_letter_code
_entity_poly.pdbx_strand_id
1 'polypeptide(L)'
;MARKDSEIRADVLAEMAWDPKVTVADIGATVKDGYVTLTGVASTFATKYAATDAAFRVYGVKDVDNDMIVDPAAFGLRTDELIAADVRSMLALDLEVPDTRITVSVLVGVVTLSGDVDYFYQRDAAEDDAASILGVRDVISDIAVLEQASALDISEQLAAAFARNGELFDDNVSVTTNGHSVSLSGTVRYWSEYDEAEDIAWRAPGVTSVKNDILVTY
;
A
#
# COMPACT_ATOMS: atom_id res chain seq x y z
N MET A 1 17.22 -12.59 20.37
CA MET A 1 18.36 -12.69 19.43
C MET A 1 17.87 -12.22 18.08
N ALA A 2 18.57 -11.29 17.44
CA ALA A 2 18.23 -10.89 16.08
C ALA A 2 18.34 -12.12 15.16
N ARG A 3 17.36 -12.29 14.26
CA ARG A 3 17.39 -13.37 13.25
C ARG A 3 18.55 -13.15 12.28
N LYS A 4 19.04 -14.23 11.70
CA LYS A 4 20.08 -14.14 10.66
C LYS A 4 19.43 -13.74 9.32
N ASP A 5 20.11 -12.87 8.58
CA ASP A 5 19.65 -12.45 7.25
C ASP A 5 19.39 -13.63 6.30
N SER A 6 20.17 -14.71 6.42
CA SER A 6 19.95 -15.92 5.62
C SER A 6 18.64 -16.65 5.95
N GLU A 7 18.18 -16.60 7.20
CA GLU A 7 16.91 -17.18 7.64
C GLU A 7 15.76 -16.32 7.15
N ILE A 8 15.87 -14.99 7.33
CA ILE A 8 14.88 -14.02 6.83
C ILE A 8 14.72 -14.17 5.31
N ARG A 9 15.83 -14.24 4.57
CA ARG A 9 15.82 -14.45 3.12
C ARG A 9 15.09 -15.73 2.71
N ALA A 10 15.36 -16.82 3.41
CA ALA A 10 14.72 -18.11 3.11
C ALA A 10 13.20 -18.05 3.34
N ASP A 11 12.77 -17.39 4.42
CA ASP A 11 11.35 -17.23 4.74
C ASP A 11 10.66 -16.26 3.79
N VAL A 12 11.31 -15.17 3.36
CA VAL A 12 10.76 -14.25 2.34
C VAL A 12 10.51 -14.99 1.03
N LEU A 13 11.46 -15.81 0.56
CA LEU A 13 11.27 -16.62 -0.64
C LEU A 13 10.15 -17.67 -0.47
N ALA A 14 10.05 -18.26 0.72
CA ALA A 14 9.00 -19.23 1.03
C ALA A 14 7.61 -18.57 1.10
N GLU A 15 7.51 -17.38 1.71
CA GLU A 15 6.26 -16.63 1.81
C GLU A 15 5.76 -16.14 0.44
N MET A 16 6.69 -15.65 -0.41
CA MET A 16 6.35 -15.32 -1.80
C MET A 16 5.90 -16.55 -2.60
N ALA A 17 6.52 -17.71 -2.39
CA ALA A 17 6.12 -18.96 -3.06
C ALA A 17 4.77 -19.50 -2.55
N TRP A 18 4.38 -19.14 -1.35
CA TRP A 18 3.09 -19.50 -0.76
C TRP A 18 1.95 -18.61 -1.26
N ASP A 19 2.25 -17.35 -1.65
CA ASP A 19 1.23 -16.41 -2.12
C ASP A 19 0.88 -16.68 -3.59
N PRO A 20 -0.38 -17.07 -3.90
CA PRO A 20 -0.79 -17.37 -5.27
C PRO A 20 -0.79 -16.15 -6.20
N LYS A 21 -0.72 -14.94 -5.67
CA LYS A 21 -0.61 -13.69 -6.45
C LYS A 21 0.82 -13.47 -6.96
N VAL A 22 1.82 -14.17 -6.38
CA VAL A 22 3.23 -13.99 -6.69
C VAL A 22 3.73 -15.14 -7.57
N THR A 23 4.15 -14.83 -8.81
CA THR A 23 4.80 -15.82 -9.69
C THR A 23 6.30 -15.75 -9.47
N VAL A 24 6.86 -16.73 -8.74
CA VAL A 24 8.23 -16.70 -8.17
C VAL A 24 9.35 -17.04 -9.14
N ALA A 25 9.05 -17.45 -10.38
CA ALA A 25 10.05 -18.04 -11.28
C ALA A 25 11.27 -17.15 -11.56
N ASP A 26 11.09 -15.83 -11.50
CA ASP A 26 12.11 -14.84 -11.84
C ASP A 26 12.35 -13.80 -10.73
N ILE A 27 11.95 -14.11 -9.48
CA ILE A 27 12.08 -13.19 -8.34
C ILE A 27 13.25 -13.63 -7.45
N GLY A 28 14.16 -12.69 -7.20
CA GLY A 28 15.25 -12.83 -6.25
C GLY A 28 15.03 -11.97 -5.01
N ALA A 29 15.54 -12.43 -3.86
CA ALA A 29 15.59 -11.63 -2.63
C ALA A 29 17.00 -11.60 -2.07
N THR A 30 17.47 -10.44 -1.61
CA THR A 30 18.65 -10.27 -0.80
C THR A 30 18.27 -9.61 0.52
N VAL A 31 18.96 -9.95 1.61
CA VAL A 31 18.69 -9.40 2.93
C VAL A 31 19.98 -8.94 3.58
N LYS A 32 19.97 -7.75 4.15
CA LYS A 32 21.08 -7.19 4.91
C LYS A 32 20.54 -6.46 6.13
N ASP A 33 20.92 -6.90 7.31
CA ASP A 33 20.49 -6.33 8.61
C ASP A 33 18.95 -6.23 8.77
N GLY A 34 18.21 -7.16 8.12
CA GLY A 34 16.74 -7.16 8.08
C GLY A 34 16.10 -6.30 6.97
N TYR A 35 16.90 -5.57 6.19
CA TYR A 35 16.43 -4.85 5.00
C TYR A 35 16.42 -5.80 3.81
N VAL A 36 15.27 -5.92 3.17
CA VAL A 36 15.05 -6.82 2.03
C VAL A 36 15.10 -6.02 0.74
N THR A 37 15.85 -6.51 -0.25
CA THR A 37 15.78 -6.01 -1.62
C THR A 37 15.22 -7.12 -2.51
N LEU A 38 14.08 -6.86 -3.15
CA LEU A 38 13.48 -7.75 -4.15
C LEU A 38 13.95 -7.35 -5.54
N THR A 39 14.35 -8.33 -6.35
CA THR A 39 14.82 -8.12 -7.73
C THR A 39 14.18 -9.14 -8.65
N GLY A 40 14.09 -8.82 -9.94
CA GLY A 40 13.58 -9.74 -10.95
C GLY A 40 12.53 -9.09 -11.84
N VAL A 41 11.70 -9.92 -12.47
CA VAL A 41 10.68 -9.46 -13.41
C VAL A 41 9.31 -9.92 -12.93
N ALA A 42 8.40 -8.97 -12.70
CA ALA A 42 7.00 -9.23 -12.44
C ALA A 42 6.20 -9.14 -13.75
N SER A 43 5.20 -10.01 -13.90
CA SER A 43 4.31 -9.98 -15.07
C SER A 43 3.30 -8.83 -15.02
N THR A 44 2.95 -8.37 -13.82
CA THR A 44 2.00 -7.26 -13.60
C THR A 44 2.46 -6.40 -12.42
N PHE A 45 1.95 -5.17 -12.34
CA PHE A 45 2.17 -4.31 -11.18
C PHE A 45 1.58 -4.93 -9.90
N ALA A 46 0.40 -5.54 -9.99
CA ALA A 46 -0.20 -6.25 -8.87
C ALA A 46 0.69 -7.39 -8.32
N THR A 47 1.40 -8.13 -9.19
CA THR A 47 2.38 -9.15 -8.75
C THR A 47 3.57 -8.50 -8.04
N LYS A 48 4.06 -7.36 -8.54
CA LYS A 48 5.14 -6.61 -7.89
C LYS A 48 4.72 -6.15 -6.49
N TYR A 49 3.51 -5.63 -6.34
CA TYR A 49 2.96 -5.17 -5.06
C TYR A 49 2.78 -6.35 -4.09
N ALA A 50 2.14 -7.44 -4.54
CA ALA A 50 1.94 -8.64 -3.72
C ALA A 50 3.27 -9.26 -3.22
N ALA A 51 4.35 -9.14 -3.98
CA ALA A 51 5.68 -9.59 -3.54
C ALA A 51 6.22 -8.73 -2.39
N THR A 52 5.97 -7.42 -2.40
CA THR A 52 6.31 -6.51 -1.29
C THR A 52 5.55 -6.90 -0.02
N ASP A 53 4.24 -7.06 -0.12
CA ASP A 53 3.39 -7.44 1.02
C ASP A 53 3.78 -8.80 1.59
N ALA A 54 4.10 -9.77 0.71
CA ALA A 54 4.58 -11.08 1.15
C ALA A 54 5.88 -10.96 1.97
N ALA A 55 6.80 -10.10 1.53
CA ALA A 55 8.05 -9.89 2.26
C ALA A 55 7.83 -9.20 3.62
N PHE A 56 6.93 -8.23 3.72
CA PHE A 56 6.60 -7.57 4.99
C PHE A 56 5.93 -8.49 6.02
N ARG A 57 5.21 -9.55 5.58
CA ARG A 57 4.65 -10.55 6.51
C ARG A 57 5.71 -11.38 7.24
N VAL A 58 6.97 -11.37 6.79
CA VAL A 58 8.03 -12.18 7.37
C VAL A 58 8.63 -11.51 8.60
N TYR A 59 8.59 -12.21 9.73
CA TYR A 59 9.19 -11.74 10.97
C TYR A 59 10.70 -11.47 10.82
N GLY A 60 11.12 -10.29 11.21
CA GLY A 60 12.51 -9.82 11.12
C GLY A 60 12.80 -8.93 9.91
N VAL A 61 11.84 -8.75 9.01
CA VAL A 61 11.91 -7.76 7.93
C VAL A 61 11.65 -6.37 8.49
N LYS A 62 12.58 -5.45 8.27
CA LYS A 62 12.50 -4.06 8.74
C LYS A 62 12.03 -3.09 7.66
N ASP A 63 12.34 -3.41 6.41
CA ASP A 63 11.94 -2.63 5.26
C ASP A 63 12.14 -3.45 3.98
N VAL A 64 11.41 -3.10 2.93
CA VAL A 64 11.46 -3.79 1.63
C VAL A 64 11.66 -2.78 0.51
N ASP A 65 12.81 -2.89 -0.15
CA ASP A 65 13.13 -2.17 -1.38
C ASP A 65 12.78 -3.05 -2.59
N ASN A 66 11.81 -2.65 -3.40
CA ASN A 66 11.33 -3.47 -4.51
C ASN A 66 11.84 -2.95 -5.86
N ASP A 67 13.02 -3.44 -6.26
CA ASP A 67 13.68 -3.17 -7.54
C ASP A 67 13.16 -4.06 -8.69
N MET A 68 12.04 -4.75 -8.52
CA MET A 68 11.47 -5.57 -9.59
C MET A 68 10.99 -4.71 -10.75
N ILE A 69 11.25 -5.20 -11.97
CA ILE A 69 10.79 -4.57 -13.22
C ILE A 69 9.45 -5.23 -13.60
N VAL A 70 8.45 -4.43 -13.94
CA VAL A 70 7.22 -4.95 -14.53
C VAL A 70 7.40 -5.04 -16.05
N ASP A 71 7.39 -6.27 -16.59
CA ASP A 71 7.43 -6.51 -18.04
C ASP A 71 6.11 -7.13 -18.52
N PRO A 72 5.22 -6.32 -19.10
CA PRO A 72 3.95 -6.80 -19.63
C PRO A 72 4.08 -7.51 -20.98
N ALA A 73 5.29 -7.66 -21.54
CA ALA A 73 5.51 -8.24 -22.87
C ALA A 73 4.99 -9.68 -23.00
N ALA A 74 4.89 -10.43 -21.90
CA ALA A 74 4.31 -11.77 -21.88
C ALA A 74 2.81 -11.79 -22.27
N PHE A 75 2.11 -10.65 -22.21
CA PHE A 75 0.68 -10.51 -22.50
C PHE A 75 0.36 -9.69 -23.75
N GLY A 76 1.39 -9.37 -24.57
CA GLY A 76 1.28 -8.52 -25.75
C GLY A 76 1.47 -7.04 -25.44
N LEU A 77 1.94 -6.31 -26.44
CA LEU A 77 2.12 -4.85 -26.33
C LEU A 77 0.75 -4.18 -26.21
N ARG A 78 0.49 -3.53 -25.08
CA ARG A 78 -0.68 -2.68 -24.88
C ARG A 78 -0.27 -1.22 -25.04
N THR A 79 -1.07 -0.46 -25.79
CA THR A 79 -0.83 0.97 -25.94
C THR A 79 -1.36 1.73 -24.72
N ASP A 80 -0.80 2.89 -24.44
CA ASP A 80 -1.23 3.75 -23.33
C ASP A 80 -2.72 4.11 -23.44
N GLU A 81 -3.26 4.25 -24.67
CA GLU A 81 -4.69 4.52 -24.89
C GLU A 81 -5.58 3.34 -24.47
N LEU A 82 -5.16 2.11 -24.72
CA LEU A 82 -5.89 0.91 -24.30
C LEU A 82 -5.85 0.76 -22.77
N ILE A 83 -4.68 0.95 -22.17
CA ILE A 83 -4.53 0.93 -20.71
C ILE A 83 -5.44 2.01 -20.08
N ALA A 84 -5.40 3.24 -20.59
CA ALA A 84 -6.24 4.32 -20.07
C ALA A 84 -7.74 4.04 -20.22
N ALA A 85 -8.15 3.39 -21.30
CA ALA A 85 -9.55 3.03 -21.53
C ALA A 85 -10.01 1.93 -20.53
N ASP A 86 -9.16 0.93 -20.30
CA ASP A 86 -9.45 -0.15 -19.36
C ASP A 86 -9.49 0.34 -17.91
N VAL A 87 -8.54 1.19 -17.51
CA VAL A 87 -8.55 1.83 -16.17
C VAL A 87 -9.85 2.62 -15.97
N ARG A 88 -10.23 3.50 -16.91
CA ARG A 88 -11.49 4.25 -16.80
C ARG A 88 -12.72 3.34 -16.73
N SER A 89 -12.69 2.22 -17.46
CA SER A 89 -13.79 1.26 -17.44
C SER A 89 -13.88 0.54 -16.10
N MET A 90 -12.72 0.22 -15.46
CA MET A 90 -12.66 -0.40 -14.17
C MET A 90 -13.18 0.54 -13.08
N LEU A 91 -12.67 1.78 -13.03
CA LEU A 91 -13.15 2.81 -12.09
C LEU A 91 -14.66 3.06 -12.21
N ALA A 92 -15.21 3.04 -13.43
CA ALA A 92 -16.66 3.24 -13.65
C ALA A 92 -17.52 2.05 -13.22
N LEU A 93 -16.93 0.86 -13.05
CA LEU A 93 -17.62 -0.35 -12.57
C LEU A 93 -17.55 -0.50 -11.06
N ASP A 94 -16.55 0.12 -10.42
CA ASP A 94 -16.42 0.09 -8.97
C ASP A 94 -17.35 1.13 -8.33
N LEU A 95 -18.24 0.64 -7.45
CA LEU A 95 -19.22 1.51 -6.76
C LEU A 95 -18.60 2.33 -5.63
N GLU A 96 -17.38 2.00 -5.21
CA GLU A 96 -16.65 2.74 -4.18
C GLU A 96 -15.93 3.96 -4.76
N VAL A 97 -15.67 3.96 -6.08
CA VAL A 97 -14.88 4.97 -6.77
C VAL A 97 -15.80 6.04 -7.42
N PRO A 98 -15.64 7.35 -7.09
CA PRO A 98 -16.34 8.43 -7.78
C PRO A 98 -15.65 8.75 -9.13
N ASP A 99 -15.78 7.86 -10.11
CA ASP A 99 -15.08 7.87 -11.40
C ASP A 99 -15.19 9.21 -12.15
N THR A 100 -16.31 9.92 -12.01
CA THR A 100 -16.54 11.23 -12.66
C THR A 100 -15.64 12.35 -12.12
N ARG A 101 -15.04 12.15 -10.95
CA ARG A 101 -14.13 13.12 -10.31
C ARG A 101 -12.66 12.76 -10.51
N ILE A 102 -12.37 11.58 -11.08
CA ILE A 102 -11.01 11.09 -11.27
C ILE A 102 -10.63 11.17 -12.76
N THR A 103 -9.48 11.76 -13.02
CA THR A 103 -8.89 11.85 -14.35
C THR A 103 -7.76 10.84 -14.46
N VAL A 104 -7.74 10.06 -15.54
CA VAL A 104 -6.75 9.04 -15.83
C VAL A 104 -5.88 9.49 -17.00
N SER A 105 -4.57 9.53 -16.81
CA SER A 105 -3.58 9.67 -17.86
C SER A 105 -2.58 8.51 -17.80
N VAL A 106 -2.06 8.11 -18.96
CA VAL A 106 -1.08 7.01 -19.03
C VAL A 106 0.08 7.43 -19.94
N LEU A 107 1.30 7.19 -19.49
CA LEU A 107 2.51 7.44 -20.24
C LEU A 107 3.50 6.26 -20.04
N VAL A 108 3.80 5.54 -21.11
CA VAL A 108 4.72 4.38 -21.12
C VAL A 108 4.30 3.32 -20.07
N GLY A 109 2.98 3.11 -19.93
CA GLY A 109 2.41 2.17 -18.97
C GLY A 109 2.34 2.67 -17.52
N VAL A 110 2.82 3.89 -17.23
CA VAL A 110 2.66 4.52 -15.91
C VAL A 110 1.31 5.24 -15.91
N VAL A 111 0.43 4.84 -15.00
CA VAL A 111 -0.90 5.44 -14.80
C VAL A 111 -0.77 6.57 -13.79
N THR A 112 -1.27 7.75 -14.14
CA THR A 112 -1.45 8.85 -13.19
C THR A 112 -2.94 9.08 -12.98
N LEU A 113 -3.39 8.93 -11.73
CA LEU A 113 -4.73 9.26 -11.28
C LEU A 113 -4.70 10.64 -10.64
N SER A 114 -5.62 11.53 -11.02
CA SER A 114 -5.71 12.87 -10.43
C SER A 114 -7.16 13.28 -10.26
N GLY A 115 -7.44 14.11 -9.25
CA GLY A 115 -8.79 14.55 -8.91
C GLY A 115 -8.98 14.67 -7.41
N ASP A 116 -10.20 14.46 -6.96
CA ASP A 116 -10.53 14.52 -5.54
C ASP A 116 -11.59 13.48 -5.16
N VAL A 117 -11.53 13.02 -3.93
CA VAL A 117 -12.46 12.07 -3.31
C VAL A 117 -12.87 12.54 -1.92
N ASP A 118 -13.97 12.01 -1.39
CA ASP A 118 -14.45 12.37 -0.06
C ASP A 118 -13.78 11.57 1.06
N TYR A 119 -13.31 10.35 0.75
CA TYR A 119 -12.72 9.43 1.73
C TYR A 119 -11.48 8.75 1.16
N PHE A 120 -10.55 8.41 2.04
CA PHE A 120 -9.31 7.73 1.67
C PHE A 120 -9.57 6.38 0.97
N TYR A 121 -10.52 5.56 1.47
CA TYR A 121 -10.82 4.26 0.86
C TYR A 121 -11.20 4.35 -0.62
N GLN A 122 -11.79 5.49 -1.04
CA GLN A 122 -12.13 5.73 -2.45
C GLN A 122 -10.88 5.96 -3.32
N ARG A 123 -9.86 6.60 -2.75
CA ARG A 123 -8.55 6.78 -3.38
C ARG A 123 -7.84 5.44 -3.48
N ASP A 124 -7.80 4.68 -2.38
CA ASP A 124 -7.17 3.37 -2.28
C ASP A 124 -7.79 2.39 -3.29
N ALA A 125 -9.12 2.31 -3.35
CA ALA A 125 -9.83 1.49 -4.35
C ALA A 125 -9.48 1.90 -5.80
N ALA A 126 -9.38 3.19 -6.09
CA ALA A 126 -9.00 3.66 -7.42
C ALA A 126 -7.55 3.29 -7.79
N GLU A 127 -6.63 3.29 -6.82
CA GLU A 127 -5.24 2.87 -6.99
C GLU A 127 -5.16 1.36 -7.26
N ASP A 128 -5.89 0.55 -6.47
CA ASP A 128 -5.96 -0.91 -6.64
C ASP A 128 -6.57 -1.30 -7.99
N ASP A 129 -7.64 -0.65 -8.38
CA ASP A 129 -8.27 -0.84 -9.69
C ASP A 129 -7.28 -0.57 -10.83
N ALA A 130 -6.58 0.55 -10.78
CA ALA A 130 -5.57 0.89 -11.79
C ALA A 130 -4.42 -0.11 -11.79
N ALA A 131 -3.96 -0.53 -10.61
CA ALA A 131 -2.87 -1.51 -10.44
C ALA A 131 -3.22 -2.90 -11.01
N SER A 132 -4.51 -3.25 -11.00
CA SER A 132 -5.00 -4.53 -11.51
C SER A 132 -4.99 -4.65 -13.04
N ILE A 133 -4.90 -3.51 -13.75
CA ILE A 133 -5.02 -3.49 -15.22
C ILE A 133 -3.75 -4.00 -15.89
N LEU A 134 -3.96 -4.92 -16.83
CA LEU A 134 -2.87 -5.50 -17.61
C LEU A 134 -2.15 -4.43 -18.46
N GLY A 135 -0.84 -4.38 -18.36
CA GLY A 135 0.01 -3.41 -19.05
C GLY A 135 0.44 -2.25 -18.16
N VAL A 136 -0.15 -2.08 -17.00
CA VAL A 136 0.27 -1.10 -16.00
C VAL A 136 1.60 -1.53 -15.40
N ARG A 137 2.54 -0.58 -15.38
CA ARG A 137 3.89 -0.74 -14.84
C ARG A 137 4.07 -0.06 -13.49
N ASP A 138 3.30 1.01 -13.28
CA ASP A 138 3.32 1.80 -12.06
C ASP A 138 2.05 2.64 -11.97
N VAL A 139 1.67 3.03 -10.74
CA VAL A 139 0.53 3.91 -10.48
C VAL A 139 0.99 5.08 -9.63
N ILE A 140 0.76 6.29 -10.12
CA ILE A 140 1.00 7.54 -9.40
C ILE A 140 -0.37 8.12 -9.05
N SER A 141 -0.62 8.33 -7.75
CA SER A 141 -1.87 8.92 -7.28
C SER A 141 -1.66 10.36 -6.83
N ASP A 142 -2.25 11.27 -7.61
CA ASP A 142 -2.41 12.67 -7.27
C ASP A 142 -3.85 12.99 -6.85
N ILE A 143 -4.58 11.98 -6.32
CA ILE A 143 -5.95 12.14 -5.83
C ILE A 143 -5.92 12.80 -4.43
N ALA A 144 -6.57 13.94 -4.30
CA ALA A 144 -6.73 14.62 -3.03
C ALA A 144 -7.93 14.08 -2.25
N VAL A 145 -7.77 13.80 -0.96
CA VAL A 145 -8.90 13.53 -0.06
C VAL A 145 -9.41 14.85 0.49
N LEU A 146 -10.72 15.13 0.30
CA LEU A 146 -11.33 16.40 0.71
C LEU A 146 -11.56 16.45 2.22
N GLU A 147 -11.30 17.62 2.80
CA GLU A 147 -11.62 17.89 4.20
C GLU A 147 -13.13 17.83 4.42
N GLN A 148 -13.57 16.93 5.29
CA GLN A 148 -14.96 16.89 5.71
C GLN A 148 -15.22 17.95 6.81
N ALA A 149 -16.34 18.66 6.72
CA ALA A 149 -16.65 19.80 7.59
C ALA A 149 -16.79 19.50 9.10
N SER A 150 -16.67 18.25 9.53
CA SER A 150 -16.86 17.79 10.90
C SER A 150 -15.57 17.43 11.65
N ALA A 151 -14.46 18.09 11.35
CA ALA A 151 -13.16 17.85 12.00
C ALA A 151 -13.12 18.13 13.53
N LEU A 152 -14.26 18.32 14.17
CA LEU A 152 -14.29 18.79 15.56
C LEU A 152 -13.81 17.76 16.60
N ASP A 153 -13.63 16.46 16.24
CA ASP A 153 -13.15 15.46 17.20
C ASP A 153 -12.41 14.26 16.57
N ILE A 154 -11.60 14.49 15.54
CA ILE A 154 -10.76 13.41 14.98
C ILE A 154 -9.91 12.77 16.09
N SER A 155 -9.37 13.56 17.02
CA SER A 155 -8.55 13.07 18.12
C SER A 155 -9.31 12.13 19.06
N GLU A 156 -10.55 12.49 19.48
CA GLU A 156 -11.35 11.65 20.35
C GLU A 156 -11.84 10.39 19.62
N GLN A 157 -12.25 10.53 18.36
CA GLN A 157 -12.69 9.40 17.54
C GLN A 157 -11.55 8.41 17.29
N LEU A 158 -10.35 8.90 16.99
CA LEU A 158 -9.15 8.07 16.86
C LEU A 158 -8.80 7.38 18.16
N ALA A 159 -8.72 8.09 19.28
CA ALA A 159 -8.43 7.49 20.57
C ALA A 159 -9.44 6.37 20.91
N ALA A 160 -10.72 6.59 20.61
CA ALA A 160 -11.76 5.58 20.81
C ALA A 160 -11.63 4.40 19.81
N ALA A 161 -11.21 4.65 18.56
CA ALA A 161 -10.97 3.60 17.57
C ALA A 161 -9.78 2.73 17.97
N PHE A 162 -8.69 3.35 18.35
CA PHE A 162 -7.52 2.65 18.88
C PHE A 162 -7.85 1.83 20.14
N ALA A 163 -8.60 2.38 21.09
CA ALA A 163 -9.01 1.65 22.29
C ALA A 163 -9.93 0.44 22.01
N ARG A 164 -10.68 0.44 20.89
CA ARG A 164 -11.49 -0.71 20.48
C ARG A 164 -10.67 -1.85 19.87
N ASN A 165 -9.50 -1.55 19.32
CA ASN A 165 -8.56 -2.51 18.75
C ASN A 165 -7.48 -2.95 19.76
N GLY A 166 -7.89 -3.23 20.99
CA GLY A 166 -7.05 -3.42 22.18
C GLY A 166 -5.93 -4.47 22.14
N GLU A 167 -5.71 -5.17 21.02
CA GLU A 167 -4.54 -6.04 20.84
C GLU A 167 -3.31 -5.26 20.35
N LEU A 168 -3.49 -4.07 19.75
CA LEU A 168 -2.42 -3.32 19.08
C LEU A 168 -1.72 -2.31 19.99
N PHE A 169 -2.37 -1.88 21.08
CA PHE A 169 -1.98 -0.66 21.78
C PHE A 169 -1.77 -0.82 23.28
N ASP A 170 -0.87 -1.71 23.67
CA ASP A 170 -0.25 -1.65 24.99
C ASP A 170 0.69 -0.42 25.03
N ASP A 171 0.11 0.79 25.20
CA ASP A 171 0.78 2.08 25.50
C ASP A 171 1.96 2.49 24.59
N ASN A 172 2.21 1.79 23.46
CA ASN A 172 3.41 1.99 22.64
C ASN A 172 3.20 2.82 21.38
N VAL A 173 1.96 3.12 21.00
CA VAL A 173 1.62 3.96 19.84
C VAL A 173 0.96 5.24 20.32
N SER A 174 1.51 6.36 19.91
CA SER A 174 0.98 7.70 20.18
C SER A 174 0.38 8.30 18.94
N VAL A 175 -0.82 8.85 19.08
CA VAL A 175 -1.55 9.54 18.00
C VAL A 175 -1.63 11.01 18.33
N THR A 176 -1.23 11.84 17.40
CA THR A 176 -1.40 13.30 17.48
C THR A 176 -2.12 13.80 16.25
N THR A 177 -2.99 14.79 16.43
CA THR A 177 -3.78 15.39 15.35
C THR A 177 -3.51 16.87 15.24
N ASN A 178 -3.45 17.37 14.00
CA ASN A 178 -3.38 18.79 13.70
C ASN A 178 -4.35 19.11 12.56
N GLY A 179 -5.56 19.56 12.91
CA GLY A 179 -6.67 19.68 11.96
C GLY A 179 -7.03 18.31 11.40
N HIS A 180 -6.93 18.15 10.10
CA HIS A 180 -7.23 16.92 9.35
C HIS A 180 -6.01 16.00 9.16
N SER A 181 -4.86 16.38 9.68
CA SER A 181 -3.63 15.59 9.59
C SER A 181 -3.41 14.78 10.86
N VAL A 182 -3.08 13.51 10.70
CA VAL A 182 -2.76 12.57 11.78
C VAL A 182 -1.28 12.23 11.73
N SER A 183 -0.61 12.21 12.89
CA SER A 183 0.73 11.67 13.01
C SER A 183 0.74 10.54 14.02
N LEU A 184 1.19 9.37 13.57
CA LEU A 184 1.39 8.18 14.38
C LEU A 184 2.86 8.08 14.74
N SER A 185 3.17 7.69 15.97
CA SER A 185 4.55 7.46 16.42
C SER A 185 4.60 6.42 17.52
N GLY A 186 5.76 5.77 17.67
CA GLY A 186 5.93 4.73 18.69
C GLY A 186 6.64 3.51 18.15
N THR A 187 6.38 2.35 18.76
CA THR A 187 7.00 1.10 18.36
C THR A 187 6.00 -0.04 18.34
N VAL A 188 6.07 -0.89 17.33
CA VAL A 188 5.29 -2.11 17.18
C VAL A 188 6.22 -3.30 16.93
N ARG A 189 5.70 -4.53 17.04
CA ARG A 189 6.48 -5.75 16.85
C ARG A 189 6.37 -6.32 15.44
N TYR A 190 5.27 -6.04 14.76
CA TYR A 190 4.95 -6.62 13.45
C TYR A 190 4.50 -5.55 12.49
N TRP A 191 4.78 -5.75 11.21
CA TRP A 191 4.28 -4.87 10.14
C TRP A 191 2.75 -4.85 10.07
N SER A 192 2.08 -5.95 10.40
CA SER A 192 0.61 -5.98 10.50
C SER A 192 0.05 -5.01 11.54
N GLU A 193 0.78 -4.75 12.62
CA GLU A 193 0.41 -3.74 13.61
C GLU A 193 0.66 -2.31 13.08
N TYR A 194 1.73 -2.13 12.31
CA TYR A 194 2.04 -0.87 11.63
C TYR A 194 0.94 -0.51 10.63
N ASP A 195 0.58 -1.46 9.75
CA ASP A 195 -0.44 -1.29 8.72
C ASP A 195 -1.82 -1.05 9.34
N GLU A 196 -2.22 -1.84 10.36
CA GLU A 196 -3.49 -1.66 11.06
C GLU A 196 -3.58 -0.30 11.75
N ALA A 197 -2.46 0.22 12.32
CA ALA A 197 -2.45 1.55 12.92
C ALA A 197 -2.72 2.64 11.87
N GLU A 198 -2.11 2.52 10.70
CA GLU A 198 -2.31 3.43 9.58
C GLU A 198 -3.74 3.37 9.05
N ASP A 199 -4.26 2.17 8.86
CA ASP A 199 -5.62 1.90 8.42
C ASP A 199 -6.67 2.51 9.35
N ILE A 200 -6.48 2.36 10.66
CA ILE A 200 -7.37 2.98 11.65
C ILE A 200 -7.36 4.50 11.52
N ALA A 201 -6.20 5.10 11.30
CA ALA A 201 -6.08 6.53 11.14
C ALA A 201 -6.79 7.02 9.86
N TRP A 202 -6.64 6.31 8.75
CA TRP A 202 -7.29 6.64 7.49
C TRP A 202 -8.81 6.42 7.49
N ARG A 203 -9.32 5.48 8.30
CA ARG A 203 -10.78 5.24 8.45
C ARG A 203 -11.48 6.34 9.24
N ALA A 204 -10.75 7.21 9.93
CA ALA A 204 -11.36 8.29 10.69
C ALA A 204 -11.94 9.36 9.75
N PRO A 205 -13.24 9.69 9.86
CA PRO A 205 -13.87 10.68 8.99
C PRO A 205 -13.17 12.03 9.08
N GLY A 206 -12.84 12.59 7.93
CA GLY A 206 -12.21 13.90 7.83
C GLY A 206 -10.66 13.89 7.87
N VAL A 207 -10.02 12.74 8.01
CA VAL A 207 -8.56 12.63 7.86
C VAL A 207 -8.19 12.75 6.39
N THR A 208 -7.27 13.67 6.10
CA THR A 208 -6.78 13.95 4.73
C THR A 208 -5.31 13.59 4.54
N SER A 209 -4.59 13.41 5.64
CA SER A 209 -3.20 12.95 5.61
C SER A 209 -2.84 12.18 6.88
N VAL A 210 -2.08 11.11 6.70
CA VAL A 210 -1.50 10.32 7.79
C VAL A 210 0.00 10.29 7.61
N LYS A 211 0.73 10.65 8.67
CA LYS A 211 2.17 10.46 8.77
C LYS A 211 2.43 9.34 9.76
N ASN A 212 2.94 8.23 9.28
CA ASN A 212 3.24 7.08 10.11
C ASN A 212 4.75 7.01 10.40
N ASP A 213 5.13 7.45 11.61
CA ASP A 213 6.50 7.41 12.13
C ASP A 213 6.68 6.26 13.16
N ILE A 214 5.82 5.22 13.10
CA ILE A 214 5.93 4.03 13.95
C ILE A 214 7.16 3.22 13.52
N LEU A 215 7.92 2.71 14.48
CA LEU A 215 9.07 1.85 14.24
C LEU A 215 8.71 0.39 14.52
N VAL A 216 9.00 -0.49 13.57
CA VAL A 216 8.89 -1.94 13.78
C VAL A 216 10.16 -2.43 14.47
N THR A 217 10.04 -2.94 15.69
CA THR A 217 11.17 -3.38 16.54
C THR A 217 11.00 -4.83 16.95
N TYR A 218 12.07 -5.63 16.83
CA TYR A 218 12.08 -7.09 17.05
C TYR A 218 12.82 -7.49 18.33
#